data_bb0afd3b2cc0105b52da136fbb513ac9
#
_entry.id   bb0afd3b2cc0105b52da136fbb513ac9
#
_cell.length_a   1.000
_cell.length_b   1.000
_cell.length_c   1.000
_cell.angle_alpha   90.00
_cell.angle_beta   90.00
_cell.angle_gamma   90.00
#
_symmetry.space_group_name_H-M   'P 1'
#
loop_
_entity.id
_entity.type
_entity.pdbx_description
1 polymer ?
#
loop_
_entity_poly.entity_id
_entity_poly.type
_entity_poly.pdbx_seq_one_letter_code
_entity_poly.pdbx_strand_id
1 'polypeptide(L)'
;MKIVIPLQTCSSRIKHKNIRPFYEDDSLFDIKAKQILAFEKPENVYVSSENSIVKDLCDKYGFNFMLRDPALCGNEVYQPDLIKALTDPVPGDDDIAWIQVTSPLFNEFIRAIKEWEQVRNQHDSLVAVKRFKGHLLDDKANPVNYAFGYWHKVSQKLPPLYTVLWSLFILKREAVKKFQYHIGVNPYLFVTESMVIDIDYEEDFELAQIVYKKLQG
;
A
#
# COMPACT_ATOMS: atom_id res chain seq x y z
N MET A 1 3.88 -6.23 15.56
CA MET A 1 3.09 -6.32 14.30
C MET A 1 3.91 -7.07 13.28
N LYS A 2 3.31 -7.82 12.35
CA LYS A 2 4.05 -8.43 11.24
C LYS A 2 3.81 -7.63 9.97
N ILE A 3 4.87 -7.36 9.21
CA ILE A 3 4.79 -6.59 7.96
C ILE A 3 4.89 -7.57 6.79
N VAL A 4 3.97 -7.46 5.84
CA VAL A 4 3.96 -8.23 4.60
C VAL A 4 4.11 -7.29 3.41
N ILE A 5 5.11 -7.55 2.57
CA ILE A 5 5.41 -6.78 1.37
C ILE A 5 5.25 -7.68 0.15
N PRO A 6 4.22 -7.47 -0.70
CA PRO A 6 4.07 -8.16 -1.98
C PRO A 6 4.99 -7.49 -3.01
N LEU A 7 6.14 -8.07 -3.28
CA LEU A 7 7.07 -7.54 -4.27
C LEU A 7 7.02 -8.34 -5.56
N GLN A 8 6.62 -7.73 -6.67
CA GLN A 8 6.73 -8.32 -8.01
C GLN A 8 7.91 -7.73 -8.76
N THR A 9 8.69 -8.58 -9.45
CA THR A 9 9.75 -8.15 -10.36
C THR A 9 9.28 -8.07 -11.81
N CYS A 10 8.24 -8.85 -12.17
CA CYS A 10 7.63 -8.89 -13.49
C CYS A 10 6.49 -7.86 -13.62
N SER A 11 6.83 -6.58 -13.67
CA SER A 11 5.85 -5.53 -14.02
C SER A 11 5.68 -5.46 -15.53
N SER A 12 4.42 -5.53 -16.01
CA SER A 12 4.10 -5.44 -17.45
C SER A 12 4.20 -4.02 -18.00
N ARG A 13 3.97 -3.01 -17.18
CA ARG A 13 3.94 -1.59 -17.57
C ARG A 13 5.30 -0.90 -17.44
N ILE A 14 6.06 -1.23 -16.38
CA ILE A 14 7.39 -0.66 -16.12
C ILE A 14 8.33 -1.81 -15.78
N LYS A 15 9.34 -2.02 -16.62
CA LYS A 15 10.32 -3.11 -16.42
C LYS A 15 11.08 -2.93 -15.10
N HIS A 16 11.07 -3.97 -14.27
CA HIS A 16 11.74 -4.01 -12.96
C HIS A 16 11.40 -2.83 -12.01
N LYS A 17 10.21 -2.26 -12.13
CA LYS A 17 9.73 -1.08 -11.41
C LYS A 17 10.21 -1.00 -9.96
N ASN A 18 10.05 -2.09 -9.21
CA ASN A 18 10.25 -2.11 -7.77
C ASN A 18 11.72 -2.21 -7.33
N ILE A 19 12.61 -2.64 -8.23
CA ILE A 19 14.02 -2.95 -7.92
C ILE A 19 15.03 -2.18 -8.79
N ARG A 20 14.57 -1.38 -9.76
CA ARG A 20 15.45 -0.47 -10.51
C ARG A 20 15.75 0.80 -9.70
N PRO A 21 16.88 1.48 -9.94
CA PRO A 21 17.18 2.75 -9.27
C PRO A 21 16.05 3.76 -9.42
N PHE A 22 15.62 4.34 -8.29
CA PHE A 22 14.61 5.38 -8.21
C PHE A 22 15.18 6.71 -7.71
N TYR A 23 16.00 6.69 -6.67
CA TYR A 23 16.68 7.87 -6.13
C TYR A 23 18.11 7.50 -5.77
N GLU A 24 19.09 8.13 -6.43
CA GLU A 24 20.49 7.70 -6.39
C GLU A 24 20.58 6.20 -6.74
N ASP A 25 21.16 5.38 -5.87
CA ASP A 25 21.26 3.92 -6.06
C ASP A 25 20.08 3.16 -5.42
N ASP A 26 19.18 3.86 -4.72
CA ASP A 26 18.05 3.23 -4.04
C ASP A 26 16.90 2.93 -5.01
N SER A 27 16.40 1.72 -4.99
CA SER A 27 15.15 1.32 -5.63
C SER A 27 13.92 1.72 -4.78
N LEU A 28 12.71 1.52 -5.31
CA LEU A 28 11.48 1.67 -4.52
C LEU A 28 11.48 0.73 -3.31
N PHE A 29 12.02 -0.48 -3.47
CA PHE A 29 12.18 -1.42 -2.37
C PHE A 29 13.14 -0.90 -1.30
N ASP A 30 14.32 -0.38 -1.70
CA ASP A 30 15.30 0.16 -0.76
C ASP A 30 14.73 1.32 0.07
N ILE A 31 14.02 2.24 -0.60
CA ILE A 31 13.35 3.35 0.08
C ILE A 31 12.35 2.82 1.10
N LYS A 32 11.50 1.88 0.70
CA LYS A 32 10.49 1.31 1.59
C LYS A 32 11.11 0.52 2.75
N ALA A 33 12.18 -0.22 2.51
CA ALA A 33 12.94 -0.93 3.54
C ALA A 33 13.49 0.04 4.60
N LYS A 34 14.11 1.14 4.16
CA LYS A 34 14.62 2.18 5.08
C LYS A 34 13.50 2.83 5.89
N GLN A 35 12.35 3.12 5.26
CA GLN A 35 11.17 3.66 5.94
C GLN A 35 10.64 2.69 7.02
N ILE A 36 10.58 1.39 6.73
CA ILE A 36 10.09 0.36 7.65
C ILE A 36 11.04 0.18 8.84
N LEU A 37 12.35 0.15 8.58
CA LEU A 37 13.37 0.00 9.64
C LEU A 37 13.40 1.17 10.63
N ALA A 38 12.77 2.30 10.31
CA ALA A 38 12.61 3.41 11.24
C ALA A 38 11.60 3.12 12.38
N PHE A 39 10.75 2.08 12.25
CA PHE A 39 9.70 1.81 13.25
C PHE A 39 9.52 0.33 13.59
N GLU A 40 10.05 -0.59 12.79
CA GLU A 40 9.88 -2.02 13.01
C GLU A 40 11.20 -2.76 12.85
N LYS A 41 11.32 -3.89 13.55
CA LYS A 41 12.50 -4.75 13.51
C LYS A 41 12.49 -5.63 12.25
N PRO A 42 13.66 -5.89 11.64
CA PRO A 42 13.74 -6.63 10.38
C PRO A 42 13.16 -8.05 10.45
N GLU A 43 13.28 -8.74 11.58
CA GLU A 43 12.72 -10.09 11.80
C GLU A 43 11.18 -10.16 11.74
N ASN A 44 10.51 -9.02 11.78
CA ASN A 44 9.05 -8.91 11.65
C ASN A 44 8.59 -8.59 10.22
N VAL A 45 9.53 -8.43 9.27
CA VAL A 45 9.24 -8.06 7.89
C VAL A 45 9.36 -9.29 6.98
N TYR A 46 8.32 -9.54 6.20
CA TYR A 46 8.18 -10.67 5.28
C TYR A 46 7.95 -10.16 3.87
N VAL A 47 8.87 -10.44 2.97
CA VAL A 47 8.83 -10.01 1.57
C VAL A 47 8.55 -11.21 0.70
N SER A 48 7.44 -11.17 -0.04
CA SER A 48 7.07 -12.23 -0.96
C SER A 48 7.32 -11.84 -2.41
N SER A 49 8.08 -12.66 -3.13
CA SER A 49 8.35 -12.46 -4.55
C SER A 49 8.46 -13.79 -5.30
N GLU A 50 8.14 -13.76 -6.59
CA GLU A 50 8.29 -14.86 -7.53
C GLU A 50 9.74 -15.06 -7.98
N ASN A 51 10.60 -14.10 -7.72
CA ASN A 51 11.98 -14.08 -8.21
C ASN A 51 12.97 -14.15 -7.03
N SER A 52 13.84 -15.14 -7.07
CA SER A 52 14.85 -15.36 -6.03
C SER A 52 15.89 -14.24 -5.89
N ILE A 53 16.05 -13.37 -6.91
CA ILE A 53 16.95 -12.20 -6.83
C ILE A 53 16.53 -11.26 -5.68
N VAL A 54 15.26 -11.26 -5.31
CA VAL A 54 14.73 -10.46 -4.19
C VAL A 54 15.26 -10.97 -2.84
N LYS A 55 15.74 -12.22 -2.77
CA LYS A 55 16.35 -12.76 -1.55
C LYS A 55 17.59 -11.96 -1.14
N ASP A 56 18.46 -11.64 -2.09
CA ASP A 56 19.68 -10.87 -1.81
C ASP A 56 19.34 -9.46 -1.31
N LEU A 57 18.26 -8.87 -1.84
CA LEU A 57 17.73 -7.59 -1.36
C LEU A 57 17.17 -7.71 0.06
N CYS A 58 16.49 -8.80 0.39
CA CYS A 58 15.99 -9.05 1.74
C CYS A 58 17.15 -9.26 2.73
N ASP A 59 18.15 -10.04 2.35
CA ASP A 59 19.35 -10.31 3.17
C ASP A 59 20.10 -9.00 3.50
N LYS A 60 20.16 -8.04 2.57
CA LYS A 60 20.74 -6.70 2.80
C LYS A 60 20.10 -5.96 3.98
N TYR A 61 18.80 -6.15 4.20
CA TYR A 61 18.03 -5.47 5.26
C TYR A 61 17.66 -6.37 6.44
N GLY A 62 18.04 -7.67 6.38
CA GLY A 62 17.68 -8.65 7.41
C GLY A 62 16.22 -9.07 7.39
N PHE A 63 15.52 -8.92 6.25
CA PHE A 63 14.11 -9.27 6.08
C PHE A 63 13.94 -10.78 5.75
N ASN A 64 12.78 -11.32 6.10
CA ASN A 64 12.43 -12.69 5.74
C ASN A 64 11.95 -12.75 4.29
N PHE A 65 12.61 -13.53 3.47
CA PHE A 65 12.20 -13.78 2.08
C PHE A 65 11.23 -14.96 2.00
N MET A 66 10.14 -14.79 1.24
CA MET A 66 9.16 -15.83 0.93
C MET A 66 9.05 -16.00 -0.59
N LEU A 67 9.51 -17.14 -1.11
CA LEU A 67 9.35 -17.46 -2.52
C LEU A 67 7.87 -17.72 -2.81
N ARG A 68 7.31 -17.00 -3.79
CA ARG A 68 5.92 -17.09 -4.22
C ARG A 68 5.80 -17.84 -5.53
N ASP A 69 4.74 -18.65 -5.66
CA ASP A 69 4.38 -19.27 -6.93
C ASP A 69 4.20 -18.21 -8.02
N PRO A 70 4.84 -18.30 -9.18
CA PRO A 70 4.64 -17.40 -10.31
C PRO A 70 3.18 -17.30 -10.77
N ALA A 71 2.36 -18.33 -10.55
CA ALA A 71 0.93 -18.29 -10.83
C ALA A 71 0.17 -17.25 -9.99
N LEU A 72 0.76 -16.82 -8.86
CA LEU A 72 0.22 -15.75 -8.02
C LEU A 72 0.78 -14.36 -8.38
N CYS A 73 1.20 -14.18 -9.63
CA CYS A 73 1.74 -12.91 -10.15
C CYS A 73 0.91 -12.41 -11.32
N GLY A 74 0.84 -11.06 -11.46
CA GLY A 74 0.10 -10.42 -12.54
C GLY A 74 -1.24 -9.85 -12.12
N ASN A 75 -1.96 -9.28 -13.09
CA ASN A 75 -3.19 -8.54 -12.85
C ASN A 75 -4.45 -9.42 -12.76
N GLU A 76 -4.35 -10.67 -13.19
CA GLU A 76 -5.46 -11.64 -13.24
C GLU A 76 -5.56 -12.51 -11.97
N VAL A 77 -4.65 -12.28 -11.00
CA VAL A 77 -4.61 -13.09 -9.78
C VAL A 77 -5.81 -12.79 -8.90
N TYR A 78 -6.48 -13.85 -8.46
CA TYR A 78 -7.55 -13.73 -7.48
C TYR A 78 -6.99 -13.27 -6.14
N GLN A 79 -7.40 -12.09 -5.69
CA GLN A 79 -6.81 -11.42 -4.52
C GLN A 79 -6.84 -12.25 -3.22
N PRO A 80 -7.94 -12.98 -2.89
CA PRO A 80 -7.96 -13.85 -1.73
C PRO A 80 -6.86 -14.91 -1.73
N ASP A 81 -6.55 -15.52 -2.89
CA ASP A 81 -5.50 -16.54 -2.99
C ASP A 81 -4.13 -15.93 -2.75
N LEU A 82 -3.87 -14.76 -3.32
CA LEU A 82 -2.64 -14.01 -3.09
C LEU A 82 -2.47 -13.66 -1.61
N ILE A 83 -3.50 -13.06 -1.00
CA ILE A 83 -3.45 -12.63 0.40
C ILE A 83 -3.21 -13.82 1.31
N LYS A 84 -3.92 -14.93 1.10
CA LYS A 84 -3.73 -16.16 1.84
C LYS A 84 -2.31 -16.70 1.70
N ALA A 85 -1.81 -16.82 0.47
CA ALA A 85 -0.46 -17.33 0.22
C ALA A 85 0.64 -16.49 0.88
N LEU A 86 0.42 -15.17 1.03
CA LEU A 86 1.39 -14.27 1.63
C LEU A 86 1.24 -14.14 3.15
N THR A 87 0.10 -14.44 3.71
CA THR A 87 -0.15 -14.27 5.15
C THR A 87 -0.12 -15.55 5.95
N ASP A 88 -0.51 -16.69 5.38
CA ASP A 88 -0.50 -18.00 6.06
C ASP A 88 0.91 -18.44 6.53
N PRO A 89 2.00 -18.23 5.74
CA PRO A 89 3.34 -18.59 6.18
C PRO A 89 3.92 -17.71 7.29
N VAL A 90 3.33 -16.53 7.53
CA VAL A 90 3.82 -15.57 8.53
C VAL A 90 3.49 -16.07 9.93
N PRO A 91 4.48 -16.32 10.82
CA PRO A 91 4.25 -16.92 12.12
C PRO A 91 3.57 -15.97 13.11
N GLY A 92 2.90 -16.56 14.11
CA GLY A 92 2.26 -15.84 15.22
C GLY A 92 0.84 -15.35 14.88
N ASP A 93 0.25 -14.67 15.87
CA ASP A 93 -1.11 -14.12 15.78
C ASP A 93 -1.14 -12.58 15.79
N ASP A 94 0.01 -11.96 15.59
CA ASP A 94 0.12 -10.51 15.47
C ASP A 94 -0.71 -9.97 14.32
N ASP A 95 -1.19 -8.72 14.47
CA ASP A 95 -1.79 -7.98 13.36
C ASP A 95 -0.82 -7.87 12.18
N ILE A 96 -1.36 -7.82 10.97
CA ILE A 96 -0.60 -7.70 9.73
C ILE A 96 -0.70 -6.29 9.19
N ALA A 97 0.45 -5.68 8.93
CA ALA A 97 0.56 -4.50 8.08
C ALA A 97 0.96 -4.94 6.67
N TRP A 98 0.08 -4.74 5.71
CA TRP A 98 0.34 -4.94 4.29
C TRP A 98 0.84 -3.63 3.68
N ILE A 99 2.09 -3.62 3.21
CA ILE A 99 2.76 -2.42 2.70
C ILE A 99 3.20 -2.64 1.26
N GLN A 100 2.81 -1.73 0.35
CA GLN A 100 3.30 -1.75 -1.02
C GLN A 100 4.46 -0.77 -1.21
N VAL A 101 5.40 -1.15 -2.07
CA VAL A 101 6.59 -0.34 -2.37
C VAL A 101 6.33 0.77 -3.39
N THR A 102 5.24 0.67 -4.14
CA THR A 102 4.90 1.55 -5.27
C THR A 102 4.54 2.98 -4.90
N SER A 103 4.40 3.27 -3.60
CA SER A 103 4.11 4.61 -3.08
C SER A 103 5.28 5.14 -2.23
N PRO A 104 6.42 5.56 -2.84
CA PRO A 104 7.64 5.93 -2.12
C PRO A 104 7.46 7.18 -1.24
N LEU A 105 6.53 8.07 -1.60
CA LEU A 105 6.25 9.31 -0.85
C LEU A 105 5.44 9.08 0.42
N PHE A 106 4.72 7.96 0.53
CA PHE A 106 3.98 7.62 1.74
C PHE A 106 4.94 7.14 2.83
N ASN A 107 5.04 7.88 3.92
CA ASN A 107 5.92 7.59 5.07
C ASN A 107 5.26 7.90 6.43
N GLU A 108 3.93 7.74 6.53
CA GLU A 108 3.20 8.04 7.77
C GLU A 108 2.96 6.77 8.63
N PHE A 109 3.82 5.77 8.52
CA PHE A 109 3.66 4.47 9.18
C PHE A 109 3.58 4.58 10.70
N ILE A 110 4.47 5.36 11.32
CA ILE A 110 4.48 5.55 12.79
C ILE A 110 3.16 6.15 13.26
N ARG A 111 2.61 7.14 12.55
CA ARG A 111 1.33 7.76 12.88
C ARG A 111 0.19 6.75 12.71
N ALA A 112 0.17 6.03 11.59
CA ALA A 112 -0.86 5.04 11.31
C ALA A 112 -0.88 3.90 12.34
N ILE A 113 0.29 3.40 12.76
CA ILE A 113 0.39 2.36 13.78
C ILE A 113 -0.11 2.88 15.14
N LYS A 114 0.28 4.10 15.54
CA LYS A 114 -0.22 4.71 16.79
C LYS A 114 -1.73 4.90 16.77
N GLU A 115 -2.31 5.34 15.66
CA GLU A 115 -3.75 5.45 15.53
C GLU A 115 -4.42 4.06 15.56
N TRP A 116 -3.84 3.05 14.89
CA TRP A 116 -4.33 1.68 14.95
C TRP A 116 -4.39 1.14 16.37
N GLU A 117 -3.35 1.31 17.16
CA GLU A 117 -3.31 0.88 18.56
C GLU A 117 -4.46 1.47 19.40
N GLN A 118 -4.87 2.69 19.10
CA GLN A 118 -6.00 3.36 19.79
C GLN A 118 -7.36 2.85 19.36
N VAL A 119 -7.52 2.50 18.07
CA VAL A 119 -8.85 2.17 17.49
C VAL A 119 -9.07 0.69 17.28
N ARG A 120 -8.04 -0.15 17.37
CA ARG A 120 -8.10 -1.58 17.03
C ARG A 120 -9.15 -2.38 17.84
N ASN A 121 -9.58 -1.91 19.00
CA ASN A 121 -10.64 -2.55 19.77
C ASN A 121 -12.04 -2.32 19.18
N GLN A 122 -12.19 -1.29 18.35
CA GLN A 122 -13.47 -0.90 17.73
C GLN A 122 -13.51 -1.22 16.23
N HIS A 123 -12.35 -1.40 15.59
CA HIS A 123 -12.21 -1.67 14.16
C HIS A 123 -11.50 -2.99 13.91
N ASP A 124 -11.75 -3.60 12.74
CA ASP A 124 -11.12 -4.85 12.32
C ASP A 124 -9.94 -4.63 11.36
N SER A 125 -9.87 -3.45 10.77
CA SER A 125 -8.81 -3.05 9.85
C SER A 125 -8.60 -1.54 9.85
N LEU A 126 -7.44 -1.10 9.34
CA LEU A 126 -7.13 0.29 9.00
C LEU A 126 -6.76 0.34 7.52
N VAL A 127 -7.26 1.32 6.80
CA VAL A 127 -6.94 1.58 5.41
C VAL A 127 -6.45 3.01 5.24
N ALA A 128 -5.27 3.17 4.62
CA ALA A 128 -4.77 4.49 4.26
C ALA A 128 -5.60 5.06 3.11
N VAL A 129 -6.10 6.29 3.31
CA VAL A 129 -6.97 6.95 2.36
C VAL A 129 -6.60 8.42 2.20
N LYS A 130 -6.95 9.00 1.06
CA LYS A 130 -6.89 10.43 0.82
C LYS A 130 -8.27 10.98 0.51
N ARG A 131 -8.61 12.12 1.10
CA ARG A 131 -9.89 12.77 0.80
C ARG A 131 -9.91 13.18 -0.67
N PHE A 132 -10.91 12.69 -1.39
CA PHE A 132 -11.17 13.11 -2.76
C PHE A 132 -11.84 14.48 -2.77
N LYS A 133 -11.27 15.40 -3.56
CA LYS A 133 -11.77 16.78 -3.70
C LYS A 133 -12.12 17.02 -5.16
N GLY A 134 -13.32 16.67 -5.55
CA GLY A 134 -13.76 16.84 -6.93
C GLY A 134 -15.19 16.38 -7.18
N HIS A 135 -15.67 16.65 -8.38
CA HIS A 135 -16.94 16.18 -8.89
C HIS A 135 -16.72 14.93 -9.71
N LEU A 136 -17.54 13.92 -9.51
CA LEU A 136 -17.46 12.63 -10.22
C LEU A 136 -18.67 12.45 -11.11
N LEU A 137 -18.42 11.91 -12.30
CA LEU A 137 -19.43 11.38 -13.21
C LEU A 137 -19.21 9.88 -13.37
N ASP A 138 -20.29 9.14 -13.60
CA ASP A 138 -20.21 7.77 -14.07
C ASP A 138 -19.94 7.70 -15.60
N ASP A 139 -19.82 6.50 -16.16
CA ASP A 139 -19.58 6.26 -17.58
C ASP A 139 -20.72 6.72 -18.50
N LYS A 140 -21.89 7.01 -17.92
CA LYS A 140 -23.08 7.54 -18.59
C LYS A 140 -23.26 9.04 -18.38
N ALA A 141 -22.24 9.72 -17.86
CA ALA A 141 -22.23 11.14 -17.53
C ALA A 141 -23.26 11.55 -16.46
N ASN A 142 -23.69 10.63 -15.58
CA ASN A 142 -24.51 10.98 -14.44
C ASN A 142 -23.63 11.44 -13.28
N PRO A 143 -24.04 12.45 -12.48
CA PRO A 143 -23.29 12.90 -11.33
C PRO A 143 -23.35 11.86 -10.20
N VAL A 144 -22.17 11.52 -9.63
CA VAL A 144 -22.04 10.53 -8.55
C VAL A 144 -22.15 11.17 -7.17
N ASN A 145 -21.49 12.29 -6.95
CA ASN A 145 -21.39 12.94 -5.63
C ASN A 145 -21.91 14.37 -5.57
N TYR A 146 -22.59 14.84 -6.62
CA TYR A 146 -23.18 16.19 -6.69
C TYR A 146 -24.46 16.16 -7.54
N ALA A 147 -25.07 17.31 -7.75
CA ALA A 147 -26.22 17.46 -8.66
C ALA A 147 -25.94 18.54 -9.70
N PHE A 148 -26.54 18.41 -10.87
CA PHE A 148 -26.50 19.45 -11.90
C PHE A 148 -27.45 20.62 -11.58
N GLY A 149 -27.18 21.78 -12.20
CA GLY A 149 -28.05 22.93 -12.18
C GLY A 149 -28.17 23.60 -10.80
N TYR A 150 -29.38 23.95 -10.40
CA TYR A 150 -29.65 24.71 -9.19
C TYR A 150 -29.14 24.07 -7.89
N TRP A 151 -29.07 22.75 -7.85
CA TRP A 151 -28.60 21.96 -6.69
C TRP A 151 -27.10 21.72 -6.68
N HIS A 152 -26.35 22.32 -7.60
CA HIS A 152 -24.91 22.21 -7.64
C HIS A 152 -24.27 22.69 -6.34
N LYS A 153 -23.31 21.92 -5.84
CA LYS A 153 -22.50 22.28 -4.69
C LYS A 153 -21.04 22.41 -5.10
N VAL A 154 -20.37 23.44 -4.62
CA VAL A 154 -18.93 23.59 -4.77
C VAL A 154 -18.19 22.43 -4.09
N SER A 155 -17.00 22.09 -4.58
CA SER A 155 -16.25 20.90 -4.13
C SER A 155 -16.02 20.82 -2.62
N GLN A 156 -15.91 21.98 -1.94
CA GLN A 156 -15.73 22.06 -0.49
C GLN A 156 -16.97 21.64 0.31
N LYS A 157 -18.16 21.67 -0.30
CA LYS A 157 -19.44 21.32 0.31
C LYS A 157 -19.97 19.94 -0.12
N LEU A 158 -19.18 19.19 -0.89
CA LEU A 158 -19.54 17.82 -1.28
C LEU A 158 -19.44 16.86 -0.11
N PRO A 159 -20.23 15.79 -0.09
CA PRO A 159 -20.05 14.69 0.84
C PRO A 159 -18.59 14.17 0.80
N PRO A 160 -18.00 13.80 1.93
CA PRO A 160 -16.65 13.27 1.96
C PRO A 160 -16.60 11.94 1.22
N LEU A 161 -15.75 11.87 0.20
CA LEU A 161 -15.32 10.65 -0.47
C LEU A 161 -13.84 10.49 -0.26
N TYR A 162 -13.38 9.24 -0.30
CA TYR A 162 -11.97 8.91 -0.07
C TYR A 162 -11.46 7.99 -1.17
N THR A 163 -10.26 8.28 -1.65
CA THR A 163 -9.50 7.38 -2.51
C THR A 163 -8.69 6.45 -1.62
N VAL A 164 -8.83 5.14 -1.84
CA VAL A 164 -7.99 4.14 -1.17
C VAL A 164 -6.56 4.26 -1.69
N LEU A 165 -5.62 4.37 -0.76
CA LEU A 165 -4.19 4.36 -1.07
C LEU A 165 -3.67 2.95 -0.89
N TRP A 166 -3.07 2.39 -1.93
CA TRP A 166 -2.46 1.07 -1.89
C TRP A 166 -1.11 1.06 -1.14
N SER A 167 -0.87 2.05 -0.29
CA SER A 167 0.38 2.22 0.45
C SER A 167 0.43 1.40 1.73
N LEU A 168 -0.71 1.34 2.47
CA LEU A 168 -0.78 0.70 3.78
C LEU A 168 -2.19 0.21 4.08
N PHE A 169 -2.26 -1.06 4.51
CA PHE A 169 -3.41 -1.66 5.19
C PHE A 169 -2.93 -2.31 6.47
N ILE A 170 -3.69 -2.20 7.56
CA ILE A 170 -3.44 -2.95 8.80
C ILE A 170 -4.68 -3.75 9.12
N LEU A 171 -4.52 -5.05 9.39
CA LEU A 171 -5.62 -5.95 9.71
C LEU A 171 -5.28 -6.77 10.95
N LYS A 172 -6.30 -7.03 11.76
CA LYS A 172 -6.21 -8.11 12.75
C LYS A 172 -5.98 -9.44 12.05
N ARG A 173 -5.16 -10.30 12.64
CA ARG A 173 -4.89 -11.63 12.09
C ARG A 173 -6.17 -12.44 11.81
N GLU A 174 -7.13 -12.37 12.71
CA GLU A 174 -8.44 -13.03 12.54
C GLU A 174 -9.24 -12.48 11.36
N ALA A 175 -9.15 -11.15 11.11
CA ALA A 175 -9.82 -10.51 9.98
C ALA A 175 -9.21 -10.96 8.66
N VAL A 176 -7.87 -11.05 8.56
CA VAL A 176 -7.18 -11.60 7.38
C VAL A 176 -7.65 -13.02 7.09
N LYS A 177 -7.67 -13.90 8.10
CA LYS A 177 -8.11 -15.28 7.96
C LYS A 177 -9.58 -15.39 7.52
N LYS A 178 -10.43 -14.49 8.04
CA LYS A 178 -11.88 -14.51 7.79
C LYS A 178 -12.25 -13.93 6.44
N PHE A 179 -11.68 -12.78 6.08
CA PHE A 179 -12.11 -12.02 4.90
C PHE A 179 -11.20 -12.27 3.68
N GLN A 180 -9.98 -12.75 3.89
CA GLN A 180 -8.99 -12.97 2.83
C GLN A 180 -8.84 -11.74 1.92
N TYR A 181 -8.89 -10.54 2.53
CA TYR A 181 -8.78 -9.27 1.83
C TYR A 181 -8.06 -8.23 2.71
N HIS A 182 -7.61 -7.14 2.09
CA HIS A 182 -6.86 -6.06 2.76
C HIS A 182 -7.71 -5.19 3.68
N ILE A 183 -9.02 -5.23 3.54
CA ILE A 183 -9.97 -4.40 4.28
C ILE A 183 -11.04 -5.31 4.87
N GLY A 184 -11.33 -5.15 6.14
CA GLY A 184 -12.40 -5.87 6.83
C GLY A 184 -13.78 -5.25 6.58
N VAL A 185 -14.73 -5.55 7.46
CA VAL A 185 -16.10 -5.03 7.36
C VAL A 185 -16.32 -3.74 8.14
N ASN A 186 -15.40 -3.39 9.04
CA ASN A 186 -15.45 -2.18 9.85
C ASN A 186 -14.09 -1.48 9.86
N PRO A 187 -13.62 -0.96 8.70
CA PRO A 187 -12.31 -0.34 8.59
C PRO A 187 -12.26 1.03 9.27
N TYR A 188 -11.12 1.33 9.90
CA TYR A 188 -10.75 2.69 10.27
C TYR A 188 -10.10 3.39 9.08
N LEU A 189 -10.56 4.59 8.74
CA LEU A 189 -10.00 5.39 7.65
C LEU A 189 -8.83 6.24 8.18
N PHE A 190 -7.61 5.82 7.89
CA PHE A 190 -6.42 6.63 8.15
C PHE A 190 -6.26 7.68 7.05
N VAL A 191 -6.71 8.90 7.33
CA VAL A 191 -6.68 9.99 6.34
C VAL A 191 -5.32 10.67 6.35
N THR A 192 -4.65 10.71 5.19
CA THR A 192 -3.41 11.46 4.98
C THR A 192 -3.67 12.75 4.20
N GLU A 193 -2.97 13.83 4.59
CA GLU A 193 -2.88 15.06 3.81
C GLU A 193 -1.58 15.11 2.95
N SER A 194 -0.65 14.19 3.20
CA SER A 194 0.59 14.09 2.43
C SER A 194 0.34 13.82 0.95
N MET A 195 1.25 14.27 0.11
CA MET A 195 1.25 13.89 -1.29
C MET A 195 1.60 12.41 -1.42
N VAL A 196 0.76 11.66 -2.10
CA VAL A 196 1.00 10.25 -2.41
C VAL A 196 0.86 10.06 -3.91
N ILE A 197 1.85 9.41 -4.51
CA ILE A 197 1.85 8.97 -5.90
C ILE A 197 2.03 7.46 -5.87
N ASP A 198 1.05 6.73 -6.38
CA ASP A 198 1.18 5.30 -6.65
C ASP A 198 1.72 5.15 -8.08
N ILE A 199 2.83 4.45 -8.21
CA ILE A 199 3.56 4.35 -9.47
C ILE A 199 2.99 3.18 -10.28
N ASP A 200 2.28 3.51 -11.34
CA ASP A 200 1.68 2.55 -12.26
C ASP A 200 2.25 2.65 -13.68
N TYR A 201 2.59 3.83 -14.12
CA TYR A 201 3.15 4.14 -15.43
C TYR A 201 4.49 4.87 -15.30
N GLU A 202 5.22 5.00 -16.43
CA GLU A 202 6.53 5.65 -16.44
C GLU A 202 6.44 7.13 -16.02
N GLU A 203 5.37 7.81 -16.40
CA GLU A 203 5.11 9.21 -16.02
C GLU A 203 4.94 9.36 -14.49
N ASP A 204 4.31 8.39 -13.83
CA ASP A 204 4.19 8.38 -12.36
C ASP A 204 5.57 8.20 -11.72
N PHE A 205 6.40 7.33 -12.31
CA PHE A 205 7.75 7.06 -11.83
C PHE A 205 8.61 8.32 -11.89
N GLU A 206 8.63 9.00 -13.03
CA GLU A 206 9.36 10.24 -13.22
C GLU A 206 8.86 11.36 -12.30
N LEU A 207 7.53 11.53 -12.21
CA LEU A 207 6.94 12.53 -11.32
C LEU A 207 7.27 12.25 -9.85
N ALA A 208 7.16 11.00 -9.42
CA ALA A 208 7.50 10.61 -8.07
C ALA A 208 8.98 10.83 -7.74
N GLN A 209 9.90 10.59 -8.71
CA GLN A 209 11.34 10.88 -8.56
C GLN A 209 11.59 12.37 -8.32
N ILE A 210 10.98 13.25 -9.14
CA ILE A 210 11.12 14.70 -9.01
C ILE A 210 10.66 15.17 -7.62
N VAL A 211 9.47 14.71 -7.21
CA VAL A 211 8.92 15.09 -5.91
C VAL A 211 9.75 14.54 -4.77
N TYR A 212 10.17 13.27 -4.84
CA TYR A 212 10.99 12.63 -3.81
C TYR A 212 12.32 13.37 -3.64
N LYS A 213 13.02 13.66 -4.74
CA LYS A 213 14.28 14.42 -4.72
C LYS A 213 14.11 15.79 -4.04
N LYS A 214 13.01 16.49 -4.33
CA LYS A 214 12.71 17.79 -3.70
C LYS A 214 12.47 17.69 -2.19
N LEU A 215 11.97 16.57 -1.71
CA LEU A 215 11.69 16.36 -0.29
C LEU A 215 12.94 15.93 0.51
N GLN A 216 14.01 15.47 -0.17
CA GLN A 216 15.28 15.06 0.46
C GLN A 216 16.30 16.20 0.52
N GLY A 217 16.16 17.25 -0.29
CA GLY A 217 17.04 18.43 -0.32
C GLY A 217 16.43 19.62 0.40
#